data_1da3d6f42e83df859623696c815f4da9
#
_entry.id   1da3d6f42e83df859623696c815f4da9
#
_cell.length_a   1.000
_cell.length_b   1.000
_cell.length_c   1.000
_cell.angle_alpha   90.00
_cell.angle_beta   90.00
_cell.angle_gamma   90.00
#
_symmetry.space_group_name_H-M   'P 1'
#
loop_
_entity.id
_entity.type
_entity.pdbx_description
1 polymer ?
#
loop_
_entity_poly.entity_id
_entity_poly.type
_entity_poly.pdbx_seq_one_letter_code
_entity_poly.pdbx_strand_id
1 'polypeptide(L)'
;MQYAEGKFGREPVSSSEAADRLKIRELVDAYAHCADRRDAKGQLALFTKDTHFVVFMDARSEKPSMELNRREDLAPVFDELNKYVATTHFMGQSTVVLDGERATGETYCIAHHVSASEGKRTLFIASLRYYDVFTKVDGKWLFAERKLMVDWTDTRPMNV
;
A
#
# COMPACT_ATOMS: atom_id res chain seq x y z
N MET A 1 -15.39 -3.67 -9.78
CA MET A 1 -14.15 -3.32 -10.52
C MET A 1 -13.37 -4.62 -10.70
N GLN A 2 -13.17 -5.06 -11.93
CA GLN A 2 -12.45 -6.29 -12.21
C GLN A 2 -10.96 -5.96 -12.17
N TYR A 3 -10.30 -6.33 -11.08
CA TYR A 3 -8.85 -6.21 -10.98
C TYR A 3 -8.22 -7.21 -11.93
N ALA A 4 -7.25 -6.74 -12.70
CA ALA A 4 -6.71 -7.43 -13.84
C ALA A 4 -6.27 -8.85 -13.49
N GLU A 5 -6.84 -9.82 -14.18
CA GLU A 5 -6.25 -11.14 -14.29
C GLU A 5 -4.85 -10.98 -14.89
N GLY A 6 -3.83 -11.20 -14.06
CA GLY A 6 -2.45 -11.10 -14.46
C GLY A 6 -2.15 -12.04 -15.61
N LYS A 7 -1.87 -11.52 -16.78
CA LYS A 7 -1.36 -12.33 -17.88
C LYS A 7 0.10 -12.68 -17.61
N PHE A 8 0.36 -13.87 -17.12
CA PHE A 8 1.71 -14.42 -16.96
C PHE A 8 2.13 -15.16 -18.24
N GLY A 9 3.36 -15.01 -18.68
CA GLY A 9 3.88 -15.67 -19.88
C GLY A 9 3.62 -14.88 -21.18
N ARG A 10 4.52 -14.02 -21.57
CA ARG A 10 4.20 -12.80 -22.22
C ARG A 10 4.89 -12.51 -23.52
N GLU A 11 4.15 -11.74 -24.35
CA GLU A 11 4.72 -10.94 -25.42
C GLU A 11 5.85 -10.04 -24.90
N PRO A 12 6.89 -9.76 -25.70
CA PRO A 12 7.94 -8.83 -25.34
C PRO A 12 7.36 -7.47 -24.97
N VAL A 13 7.78 -6.92 -23.82
CA VAL A 13 7.37 -5.57 -23.39
C VAL A 13 8.28 -4.52 -24.02
N SER A 14 7.73 -3.36 -24.37
CA SER A 14 8.53 -2.24 -24.85
C SER A 14 9.37 -1.64 -23.71
N SER A 15 10.46 -0.92 -24.06
CA SER A 15 11.29 -0.24 -23.06
C SER A 15 10.51 0.79 -22.24
N SER A 16 9.54 1.49 -22.85
CA SER A 16 8.67 2.44 -22.15
C SER A 16 7.74 1.75 -21.17
N GLU A 17 7.14 0.63 -21.56
CA GLU A 17 6.30 -0.18 -20.67
C GLU A 17 7.13 -0.74 -19.50
N ALA A 18 8.32 -1.26 -19.76
CA ALA A 18 9.21 -1.75 -18.71
C ALA A 18 9.59 -0.63 -17.73
N ALA A 19 9.89 0.58 -18.21
CA ALA A 19 10.19 1.72 -17.39
C ALA A 19 8.99 2.16 -16.51
N ASP A 20 7.78 2.14 -17.06
CA ASP A 20 6.58 2.49 -16.29
C ASP A 20 6.27 1.44 -15.23
N ARG A 21 6.41 0.15 -15.54
CA ARG A 21 6.27 -0.93 -14.55
C ARG A 21 7.26 -0.82 -13.42
N LEU A 22 8.53 -0.49 -13.72
CA LEU A 22 9.56 -0.27 -12.70
C LEU A 22 9.22 0.94 -11.82
N LYS A 23 8.82 2.07 -12.40
CA LYS A 23 8.43 3.27 -11.64
C LYS A 23 7.22 3.03 -10.73
N ILE A 24 6.23 2.25 -11.19
CA ILE A 24 5.09 1.86 -10.34
C ILE A 24 5.55 0.94 -9.21
N ARG A 25 6.47 0.01 -9.47
CA ARG A 25 7.05 -0.83 -8.41
C ARG A 25 7.81 0.01 -7.38
N GLU A 26 8.63 0.95 -7.81
CA GLU A 26 9.33 1.89 -6.94
C GLU A 26 8.36 2.75 -6.11
N LEU A 27 7.23 3.18 -6.69
CA LEU A 27 6.17 3.90 -5.97
C LEU A 27 5.55 3.05 -4.85
N VAL A 28 5.26 1.78 -5.15
CA VAL A 28 4.73 0.83 -4.16
C VAL A 28 5.74 0.59 -3.03
N ASP A 29 7.00 0.41 -3.35
CA ASP A 29 8.07 0.21 -2.37
C ASP A 29 8.32 1.49 -1.54
N ALA A 30 8.25 2.67 -2.16
CA ALA A 30 8.37 3.96 -1.49
C ALA A 30 7.27 4.16 -0.43
N TYR A 31 6.05 3.71 -0.70
CA TYR A 31 4.95 3.78 0.27
C TYR A 31 5.31 3.00 1.56
N ALA A 32 5.78 1.76 1.43
CA ALA A 32 6.20 0.94 2.56
C ALA A 32 7.42 1.55 3.28
N HIS A 33 8.39 2.04 2.52
CA HIS A 33 9.59 2.67 3.08
C HIS A 33 9.25 3.92 3.90
N CYS A 34 8.40 4.81 3.40
CA CYS A 34 7.95 6.00 4.13
C CYS A 34 7.20 5.62 5.41
N ALA A 35 6.31 4.60 5.35
CA ALA A 35 5.59 4.10 6.51
C ALA A 35 6.55 3.61 7.61
N ASP A 36 7.53 2.79 7.26
CA ASP A 36 8.50 2.22 8.21
C ASP A 36 9.47 3.25 8.76
N ARG A 37 9.73 4.33 8.04
CA ARG A 37 10.56 5.47 8.45
C ARG A 37 9.80 6.57 9.18
N ARG A 38 8.49 6.47 9.31
CA ARG A 38 7.64 7.53 9.88
C ARG A 38 7.70 8.84 9.07
N ASP A 39 7.92 8.73 7.76
CA ASP A 39 7.91 9.86 6.84
C ASP A 39 6.49 10.05 6.27
N ALA A 40 5.57 10.52 7.10
CA ALA A 40 4.19 10.81 6.70
C ALA A 40 4.13 11.82 5.55
N LYS A 41 5.03 12.82 5.53
CA LYS A 41 5.09 13.81 4.46
C LYS A 41 5.51 13.18 3.13
N GLY A 42 6.55 12.34 3.12
CA GLY A 42 6.98 11.59 1.94
C GLY A 42 5.89 10.65 1.47
N GLN A 43 5.21 9.96 2.40
CA GLN A 43 4.11 9.05 2.08
C GLN A 43 2.92 9.77 1.43
N LEU A 44 2.53 10.96 1.95
CA LEU A 44 1.49 11.80 1.34
C LEU A 44 1.83 12.22 -0.10
N ALA A 45 3.10 12.54 -0.36
CA ALA A 45 3.54 12.98 -1.69
C ALA A 45 3.40 11.91 -2.79
N LEU A 46 3.16 10.65 -2.42
CA LEU A 46 2.93 9.53 -3.35
C LEU A 46 1.51 9.50 -3.91
N PHE A 47 0.60 10.33 -3.39
CA PHE A 47 -0.82 10.34 -3.75
C PHE A 47 -1.20 11.58 -4.55
N THR A 48 -2.22 11.46 -5.41
CA THR A 48 -2.88 12.60 -6.02
C THR A 48 -3.63 13.44 -4.98
N LYS A 49 -3.97 14.69 -5.30
CA LYS A 49 -4.69 15.58 -4.36
C LYS A 49 -6.09 15.06 -4.04
N ASP A 50 -6.74 14.48 -5.02
CA ASP A 50 -8.09 13.93 -5.01
C ASP A 50 -8.11 12.40 -4.87
N THR A 51 -7.10 11.86 -4.20
CA THR A 51 -7.00 10.41 -4.01
C THR A 51 -8.17 9.84 -3.26
N HIS A 52 -8.54 8.60 -3.60
CA HIS A 52 -9.52 7.79 -2.87
C HIS A 52 -8.79 6.68 -2.11
N PHE A 53 -8.85 6.72 -0.78
CA PHE A 53 -8.18 5.76 0.09
C PHE A 53 -9.21 5.00 0.94
N VAL A 54 -9.21 3.67 0.83
CA VAL A 54 -10.21 2.81 1.45
C VAL A 54 -9.55 1.69 2.21
N VAL A 55 -10.01 1.41 3.42
CA VAL A 55 -9.50 0.32 4.26
C VAL A 55 -10.62 -0.63 4.65
N PHE A 56 -10.39 -1.91 4.41
CA PHE A 56 -11.19 -3.01 4.93
C PHE A 56 -10.33 -3.80 5.91
N MET A 57 -10.62 -3.69 7.21
CA MET A 57 -9.93 -4.47 8.25
C MET A 57 -10.35 -5.94 8.29
N ASP A 58 -11.36 -6.31 7.52
CA ASP A 58 -11.77 -7.68 7.18
C ASP A 58 -12.18 -7.69 5.71
N ALA A 59 -11.47 -8.46 4.89
CA ALA A 59 -11.74 -8.59 3.46
C ALA A 59 -13.15 -9.12 3.12
N ARG A 60 -13.85 -9.73 4.10
CA ARG A 60 -15.21 -10.24 3.96
C ARG A 60 -16.28 -9.18 4.27
N SER A 61 -15.88 -8.03 4.80
CA SER A 61 -16.81 -6.94 5.11
C SER A 61 -17.41 -6.33 3.85
N GLU A 62 -18.69 -6.06 3.88
CA GLU A 62 -19.40 -5.33 2.82
C GLU A 62 -19.11 -3.81 2.86
N LYS A 63 -18.72 -3.29 4.04
CA LYS A 63 -18.45 -1.87 4.26
C LYS A 63 -17.01 -1.64 4.67
N PRO A 64 -16.38 -0.57 4.17
CA PRO A 64 -15.04 -0.21 4.60
C PRO A 64 -15.02 0.20 6.07
N SER A 65 -13.90 -0.05 6.73
CA SER A 65 -13.60 0.44 8.08
C SER A 65 -13.17 1.92 8.05
N MET A 66 -12.68 2.39 6.90
CA MET A 66 -12.26 3.77 6.68
C MET A 66 -12.37 4.10 5.18
N GLU A 67 -12.78 5.34 4.88
CA GLU A 67 -12.83 5.87 3.52
C GLU A 67 -12.49 7.37 3.55
N LEU A 68 -11.49 7.77 2.76
CA LEU A 68 -10.98 9.13 2.66
C LEU A 68 -10.85 9.53 1.20
N ASN A 69 -11.20 10.77 0.86
CA ASN A 69 -11.31 11.23 -0.53
C ASN A 69 -10.32 12.34 -0.90
N ARG A 70 -9.41 12.70 0.02
CA ARG A 70 -8.40 13.74 -0.21
C ARG A 70 -7.07 13.35 0.42
N ARG A 71 -5.98 13.67 -0.26
CA ARG A 71 -4.63 13.40 0.21
C ARG A 71 -4.35 13.96 1.60
N GLU A 72 -4.83 15.16 1.88
CA GLU A 72 -4.61 15.83 3.17
C GLU A 72 -5.25 15.08 4.35
N ASP A 73 -6.32 14.33 4.11
CA ASP A 73 -7.02 13.53 5.12
C ASP A 73 -6.22 12.27 5.50
N LEU A 74 -5.19 11.90 4.74
CA LEU A 74 -4.35 10.72 5.01
C LEU A 74 -3.29 10.98 6.10
N ALA A 75 -2.94 12.23 6.39
CA ALA A 75 -1.87 12.54 7.34
C ALA A 75 -2.08 11.89 8.73
N PRO A 76 -3.26 12.00 9.37
CA PRO A 76 -3.51 11.34 10.66
C PRO A 76 -3.37 9.81 10.59
N VAL A 77 -3.76 9.20 9.45
CA VAL A 77 -3.67 7.74 9.25
C VAL A 77 -2.22 7.28 9.24
N PHE A 78 -1.34 8.03 8.55
CA PHE A 78 0.08 7.70 8.48
C PHE A 78 0.78 7.98 9.82
N ASP A 79 0.37 9.02 10.54
CA ASP A 79 0.89 9.36 11.87
C ASP A 79 0.52 8.31 12.94
N GLU A 80 -0.55 7.53 12.73
CA GLU A 80 -0.91 6.43 13.64
C GLU A 80 0.22 5.40 13.82
N LEU A 81 1.12 5.26 12.85
CA LEU A 81 2.26 4.36 12.96
C LEU A 81 3.29 4.80 14.01
N ASN A 82 3.26 6.05 14.45
CA ASN A 82 4.15 6.58 15.50
C ASN A 82 3.96 5.90 16.87
N LYS A 83 2.82 5.26 17.11
CA LYS A 83 2.55 4.50 18.32
C LYS A 83 3.34 3.19 18.42
N TYR A 84 3.89 2.69 17.32
CA TYR A 84 4.64 1.45 17.29
C TYR A 84 6.14 1.70 17.47
N VAL A 85 6.80 0.81 18.18
CA VAL A 85 8.27 0.81 18.37
C VAL A 85 8.99 0.54 17.06
N ALA A 86 8.44 -0.37 16.26
CA ALA A 86 8.95 -0.71 14.94
C ALA A 86 7.80 -1.20 14.05
N THR A 87 7.94 -0.95 12.76
CA THR A 87 7.07 -1.55 11.74
C THR A 87 7.91 -2.05 10.58
N THR A 88 7.43 -3.07 9.90
CA THR A 88 8.00 -3.57 8.65
C THR A 88 6.87 -3.94 7.71
N HIS A 89 6.79 -3.26 6.58
CA HIS A 89 5.86 -3.57 5.50
C HIS A 89 6.63 -4.30 4.39
N PHE A 90 6.49 -5.61 4.33
CA PHE A 90 7.14 -6.43 3.31
C PHE A 90 6.22 -6.56 2.10
N MET A 91 6.53 -5.82 1.02
CA MET A 91 5.79 -5.82 -0.23
C MET A 91 6.17 -7.06 -1.06
N GLY A 92 5.20 -7.92 -1.25
CA GLY A 92 5.35 -9.20 -1.96
C GLY A 92 5.04 -9.10 -3.46
N GLN A 93 4.25 -10.05 -3.94
CA GLN A 93 3.82 -10.14 -5.33
C GLN A 93 3.09 -8.87 -5.74
N SER A 94 3.38 -8.40 -6.93
CA SER A 94 2.73 -7.24 -7.52
C SER A 94 2.41 -7.50 -8.98
N THR A 95 1.17 -7.22 -9.37
CA THR A 95 0.71 -7.26 -10.75
C THR A 95 0.24 -5.88 -11.16
N VAL A 96 0.56 -5.47 -12.39
CA VAL A 96 0.18 -4.15 -12.92
C VAL A 96 -0.31 -4.31 -14.34
N VAL A 97 -1.44 -3.66 -14.65
CA VAL A 97 -1.95 -3.48 -16.01
C VAL A 97 -1.87 -2.02 -16.36
N LEU A 98 -1.08 -1.71 -17.39
CA LEU A 98 -0.92 -0.35 -17.92
C LEU A 98 -2.00 -0.05 -18.96
N ASP A 99 -2.49 1.18 -18.93
CA ASP A 99 -3.41 1.75 -19.91
C ASP A 99 -3.04 3.23 -20.13
N GLY A 100 -2.07 3.48 -21.00
CA GLY A 100 -1.53 4.82 -21.24
C GLY A 100 -0.94 5.46 -19.99
N GLU A 101 -1.53 6.56 -19.55
CA GLU A 101 -1.13 7.29 -18.33
C GLU A 101 -1.89 6.83 -17.06
N ARG A 102 -2.63 5.74 -17.16
CA ARG A 102 -3.28 5.07 -16.04
C ARG A 102 -2.79 3.64 -15.92
N ALA A 103 -2.88 3.11 -14.71
CA ALA A 103 -2.65 1.69 -14.47
C ALA A 103 -3.52 1.21 -13.30
N THR A 104 -3.77 -0.10 -13.27
CA THR A 104 -4.33 -0.77 -12.09
C THR A 104 -3.35 -1.83 -11.61
N GLY A 105 -3.36 -2.12 -10.31
CA GLY A 105 -2.48 -3.14 -9.76
C GLY A 105 -3.01 -3.77 -8.49
N GLU A 106 -2.46 -4.95 -8.21
CA GLU A 106 -2.64 -5.64 -6.95
C GLU A 106 -1.26 -5.94 -6.37
N THR A 107 -1.07 -5.62 -5.08
CA THR A 107 0.18 -5.91 -4.37
C THR A 107 -0.11 -6.57 -3.03
N TYR A 108 0.58 -7.68 -2.75
CA TYR A 108 0.53 -8.37 -1.47
C TYR A 108 1.48 -7.70 -0.48
N CYS A 109 1.08 -7.65 0.79
CA CYS A 109 1.92 -7.13 1.86
C CYS A 109 1.76 -7.95 3.13
N ILE A 110 2.87 -8.21 3.81
CA ILE A 110 2.89 -8.65 5.20
C ILE A 110 3.39 -7.48 6.04
N ALA A 111 2.52 -6.95 6.87
CA ALA A 111 2.83 -5.86 7.78
C ALA A 111 3.08 -6.39 9.20
N HIS A 112 4.21 -6.02 9.77
CA HIS A 112 4.58 -6.33 11.15
C HIS A 112 4.60 -5.03 11.94
N HIS A 113 3.86 -4.98 13.05
CA HIS A 113 3.84 -3.83 13.95
C HIS A 113 4.24 -4.29 15.36
N VAL A 114 5.30 -3.72 15.90
CA VAL A 114 5.79 -4.01 17.25
C VAL A 114 5.33 -2.90 18.17
N SER A 115 4.53 -3.24 19.18
CA SER A 115 4.17 -2.35 20.28
C SER A 115 4.94 -2.73 21.55
N ALA A 116 5.12 -1.76 22.48
CA ALA A 116 5.69 -2.00 23.78
C ALA A 116 4.83 -1.33 24.85
N SER A 117 4.50 -2.07 25.91
CA SER A 117 3.77 -1.59 27.07
C SER A 117 4.26 -2.36 28.30
N GLU A 118 4.52 -1.65 29.41
CA GLU A 118 4.91 -2.24 30.69
C GLU A 118 6.08 -3.24 30.61
N GLY A 119 7.10 -2.92 29.77
CA GLY A 119 8.28 -3.78 29.57
C GLY A 119 8.03 -5.03 28.73
N LYS A 120 6.83 -5.22 28.18
CA LYS A 120 6.47 -6.32 27.29
C LYS A 120 6.34 -5.82 25.87
N ARG A 121 6.73 -6.66 24.91
CA ARG A 121 6.51 -6.39 23.49
C ARG A 121 5.46 -7.32 22.91
N THR A 122 4.68 -6.77 22.00
CA THR A 122 3.67 -7.51 21.26
C THR A 122 3.87 -7.29 19.76
N LEU A 123 3.84 -8.36 19.00
CA LEU A 123 3.89 -8.34 17.54
C LEU A 123 2.47 -8.52 17.00
N PHE A 124 2.00 -7.52 16.27
CA PHE A 124 0.82 -7.63 15.42
C PHE A 124 1.28 -7.87 13.98
N ILE A 125 0.69 -8.86 13.32
CA ILE A 125 0.93 -9.23 11.93
C ILE A 125 -0.38 -9.07 11.17
N ALA A 126 -0.33 -8.42 10.02
CA ALA A 126 -1.44 -8.36 9.07
C ALA A 126 -0.97 -8.85 7.69
N SER A 127 -1.66 -9.86 7.16
CA SER A 127 -1.57 -10.21 5.75
C SER A 127 -2.65 -9.43 5.02
N LEU A 128 -2.26 -8.66 4.03
CA LEU A 128 -3.17 -7.77 3.33
C LEU A 128 -2.80 -7.64 1.85
N ARG A 129 -3.75 -7.13 1.10
CA ARG A 129 -3.58 -6.76 -0.31
C ARG A 129 -3.95 -5.31 -0.53
N TYR A 130 -3.16 -4.65 -1.36
CA TYR A 130 -3.49 -3.35 -1.92
C TYR A 130 -4.04 -3.54 -3.33
N TYR A 131 -5.17 -2.92 -3.60
CA TYR A 131 -5.74 -2.76 -4.93
C TYR A 131 -5.64 -1.29 -5.28
N ASP A 132 -4.84 -1.01 -6.31
CA ASP A 132 -4.43 0.35 -6.62
C ASP A 132 -4.90 0.79 -8.00
N VAL A 133 -5.26 2.07 -8.10
CA VAL A 133 -5.32 2.80 -9.36
C VAL A 133 -4.20 3.83 -9.35
N PHE A 134 -3.35 3.77 -10.36
CA PHE A 134 -2.26 4.71 -10.56
C PHE A 134 -2.59 5.67 -11.70
N THR A 135 -2.06 6.87 -11.61
CA THR A 135 -2.08 7.86 -12.69
C THR A 135 -0.74 8.55 -12.84
N LYS A 136 -0.40 8.90 -14.07
CA LYS A 136 0.82 9.63 -14.37
C LYS A 136 0.50 11.13 -14.46
N VAL A 137 1.13 11.93 -13.59
CA VAL A 137 1.00 13.38 -13.53
C VAL A 137 2.37 13.98 -13.71
N ASP A 138 2.56 14.82 -14.72
CA ASP A 138 3.86 15.45 -15.05
C ASP A 138 5.01 14.42 -15.13
N GLY A 139 4.72 13.25 -15.75
CA GLY A 139 5.68 12.18 -15.94
C GLY A 139 5.97 11.32 -14.70
N LYS A 140 5.28 11.56 -13.57
CA LYS A 140 5.42 10.79 -12.33
C LYS A 140 4.18 9.96 -12.07
N TRP A 141 4.36 8.70 -11.72
CA TRP A 141 3.28 7.84 -11.25
C TRP A 141 2.91 8.17 -9.81
N LEU A 142 1.61 8.27 -9.53
CA LEU A 142 1.03 8.52 -8.21
C LEU A 142 -0.14 7.56 -7.97
N PHE A 143 -0.45 7.31 -6.70
CA PHE A 143 -1.69 6.63 -6.32
C PHE A 143 -2.88 7.60 -6.50
N ALA A 144 -3.78 7.26 -7.41
CA ALA A 144 -5.07 7.93 -7.54
C ALA A 144 -6.12 7.27 -6.63
N GLU A 145 -6.03 5.93 -6.47
CA GLU A 145 -6.85 5.18 -5.53
C GLU A 145 -5.99 4.09 -4.88
N ARG A 146 -6.18 3.87 -3.57
CA ARG A 146 -5.61 2.72 -2.86
C ARG A 146 -6.67 2.09 -1.97
N LYS A 147 -6.97 0.82 -2.21
CA LYS A 147 -7.80 0.00 -1.35
C LYS A 147 -6.95 -1.02 -0.62
N LEU A 148 -6.91 -0.93 0.70
CA LEU A 148 -6.27 -1.90 1.58
C LEU A 148 -7.31 -2.90 2.06
N MET A 149 -7.04 -4.19 1.88
CA MET A 149 -7.89 -5.29 2.33
C MET A 149 -7.09 -6.25 3.17
N VAL A 150 -7.47 -6.40 4.46
CA VAL A 150 -6.82 -7.33 5.38
C VAL A 150 -7.45 -8.71 5.21
N ASP A 151 -6.63 -9.69 4.82
CA ASP A 151 -7.06 -11.08 4.65
C ASP A 151 -7.12 -11.81 5.99
N TRP A 152 -6.10 -11.63 6.83
CA TRP A 152 -6.01 -12.18 8.19
C TRP A 152 -5.02 -11.40 9.04
N THR A 153 -5.16 -11.53 10.36
CA THR A 153 -4.24 -10.96 11.35
C THR A 153 -3.84 -12.00 12.39
N ASP A 154 -2.68 -11.79 13.01
CA ASP A 154 -2.21 -12.52 14.18
C ASP A 154 -1.61 -11.54 15.18
N THR A 155 -1.75 -11.83 16.48
CA THR A 155 -1.16 -11.02 17.55
C THR A 155 -0.54 -11.96 18.59
N ARG A 156 0.74 -11.76 18.88
CA ARG A 156 1.46 -12.62 19.82
C ARG A 156 2.51 -11.85 20.64
N PRO A 157 2.85 -12.34 21.84
CA PRO A 157 3.99 -11.84 22.60
C PRO A 157 5.29 -12.00 21.81
N MET A 158 6.19 -11.03 21.95
CA MET A 158 7.57 -11.16 21.50
C MET A 158 8.47 -11.45 22.68
N ASN A 159 9.26 -12.52 22.57
CA ASN A 159 10.39 -12.75 23.45
C ASN A 159 11.57 -11.90 22.94
N VAL A 160 12.07 -11.02 23.80
CA VAL A 160 13.19 -10.14 23.50
C VAL A 160 14.41 -10.65 24.27
#